data_e2e91358cdb7f58c8db9ea5f21a80ac8
#
_entry.id   e2e91358cdb7f58c8db9ea5f21a80ac8
#
_cell.length_a   1.000
_cell.length_b   1.000
_cell.length_c   1.000
_cell.angle_alpha   90.00
_cell.angle_beta   90.00
_cell.angle_gamma   90.00
#
_symmetry.space_group_name_H-M   'P 1'
#
loop_
_entity.id
_entity.type
_entity.pdbx_description
1 polymer ?
#
loop_
_entity_poly.entity_id
_entity_poly.type
_entity_poly.pdbx_seq_one_letter_code
_entity_poly.pdbx_strand_id
1 'polypeptide(L)'
;MTINHHPTYEIEVPETTGEILTIKDLHFAYPDGHVALRGVSLTLKVGEKVALVGPNGAGKSTLMLHLNGILRGNGAVLISGMNMVDENLPVIRAIVGLVFQNPDDQLFSPTVFDDVAFGPLHMGLPEDVVHQRVQSALEAVRMSNFEERLSHHLSMGQKKRIAIATVLSMKPNILVLDEPSAGLDPRARRSLINLLDEMSMSMLVSTHDLRMVRELFPRMIIMDHGEIVADGLTSDLLEDEALLDHHGLEKP
;
A
#
# COMPACT_ATOMS: atom_id res chain seq x y z
N MET A 1 -30.98 4.50 23.19
CA MET A 1 -29.82 5.21 22.63
C MET A 1 -30.03 5.35 21.14
N THR A 2 -30.24 6.56 20.64
CA THR A 2 -30.55 6.82 19.23
C THR A 2 -29.25 6.73 18.47
N ILE A 3 -29.10 5.70 17.63
CA ILE A 3 -27.96 5.58 16.71
C ILE A 3 -28.17 6.68 15.67
N ASN A 4 -27.29 7.69 15.66
CA ASN A 4 -27.25 8.69 14.62
C ASN A 4 -26.92 7.97 13.30
N HIS A 5 -27.92 7.87 12.43
CA HIS A 5 -27.70 7.53 11.02
C HIS A 5 -26.82 8.63 10.42
N HIS A 6 -25.53 8.36 10.26
CA HIS A 6 -24.74 9.09 9.29
C HIS A 6 -25.36 8.84 7.91
N PRO A 7 -25.53 9.85 7.06
CA PRO A 7 -26.04 9.63 5.73
C PRO A 7 -25.09 8.66 5.02
N THR A 8 -25.63 7.53 4.61
CA THR A 8 -24.95 6.51 3.82
C THR A 8 -24.71 7.08 2.41
N TYR A 9 -23.61 7.78 2.23
CA TYR A 9 -23.10 8.02 0.88
C TYR A 9 -22.31 6.77 0.51
N GLU A 10 -22.86 5.98 -0.40
CA GLU A 10 -22.12 4.93 -1.06
C GLU A 10 -20.94 5.57 -1.79
N ILE A 11 -19.71 5.22 -1.39
CA ILE A 11 -18.53 5.79 -2.02
C ILE A 11 -18.36 5.09 -3.36
N GLU A 12 -18.68 5.79 -4.44
CA GLU A 12 -18.38 5.34 -5.80
C GLU A 12 -16.89 5.58 -6.10
N VAL A 13 -16.18 4.50 -6.40
CA VAL A 13 -14.79 4.56 -6.85
C VAL A 13 -14.80 4.77 -8.37
N PRO A 14 -14.27 5.90 -8.87
CA PRO A 14 -14.29 6.20 -10.30
C PRO A 14 -13.40 5.22 -11.08
N GLU A 15 -13.84 4.86 -12.27
CA GLU A 15 -12.97 4.18 -13.24
C GLU A 15 -11.82 5.10 -13.63
N THR A 16 -10.60 4.61 -13.47
CA THR A 16 -9.39 5.36 -13.79
C THR A 16 -8.75 4.81 -15.05
N THR A 17 -8.42 5.70 -15.98
CA THR A 17 -7.63 5.37 -17.18
C THR A 17 -6.37 6.22 -17.20
N GLY A 18 -5.24 5.64 -17.65
CA GLY A 18 -3.97 6.36 -17.72
C GLY A 18 -3.20 6.35 -16.40
N GLU A 19 -2.96 7.52 -15.81
CA GLU A 19 -2.21 7.66 -14.55
C GLU A 19 -3.14 7.51 -13.34
N ILE A 20 -2.86 6.52 -12.49
CA ILE A 20 -3.60 6.31 -11.24
C ILE A 20 -3.02 7.13 -10.09
N LEU A 21 -1.72 7.38 -10.13
CA LEU A 21 -0.98 8.19 -9.16
C LEU A 21 -0.09 9.18 -9.89
N THR A 22 -0.15 10.44 -9.47
CA THR A 22 0.77 11.49 -9.93
C THR A 22 1.24 12.29 -8.72
N ILE A 23 2.55 12.35 -8.52
CA ILE A 23 3.20 13.19 -7.51
C ILE A 23 4.09 14.20 -8.24
N LYS A 24 4.01 15.48 -7.86
CA LYS A 24 4.80 16.56 -8.43
C LYS A 24 5.41 17.40 -7.33
N ASP A 25 6.74 17.44 -7.30
CA ASP A 25 7.56 18.28 -6.44
C ASP A 25 7.14 18.22 -4.96
N LEU A 26 6.98 17.00 -4.43
CA LEU A 26 6.51 16.79 -3.06
C LEU A 26 7.64 16.97 -2.06
N HIS A 27 7.48 17.95 -1.16
CA HIS A 27 8.37 18.24 -0.05
C HIS A 27 7.66 17.99 1.27
N PHE A 28 8.37 17.40 2.23
CA PHE A 28 7.82 17.20 3.57
C PHE A 28 8.92 17.18 4.63
N ALA A 29 8.64 17.89 5.73
CA ALA A 29 9.43 17.82 6.96
C ALA A 29 8.52 17.49 8.15
N TYR A 30 9.00 16.66 9.06
CA TYR A 30 8.33 16.38 10.31
C TYR A 30 8.39 17.60 11.25
N PRO A 31 7.52 17.68 12.29
CA PRO A 31 7.49 18.79 13.24
C PRO A 31 8.81 19.04 14.01
N ASP A 32 9.64 18.01 14.13
CA ASP A 32 10.98 18.07 14.73
C ASP A 32 12.06 18.70 13.82
N GLY A 33 11.67 19.07 12.58
CA GLY A 33 12.56 19.66 11.58
C GLY A 33 13.24 18.64 10.66
N HIS A 34 13.04 17.32 10.84
CA HIS A 34 13.61 16.32 9.96
C HIS A 34 12.93 16.39 8.57
N VAL A 35 13.74 16.72 7.55
CA VAL A 35 13.28 16.77 6.15
C VAL A 35 13.28 15.36 5.57
N ALA A 36 12.09 14.81 5.33
CA ALA A 36 11.91 13.45 4.86
C ALA A 36 11.68 13.34 3.34
N LEU A 37 11.15 14.37 2.68
CA LEU A 37 10.96 14.41 1.23
C LEU A 37 11.47 15.73 0.66
N ARG A 38 12.18 15.67 -0.49
CA ARG A 38 12.91 16.78 -1.10
C ARG A 38 12.60 16.90 -2.60
N GLY A 39 11.34 17.24 -2.94
CA GLY A 39 10.94 17.43 -4.34
C GLY A 39 10.67 16.12 -5.09
N VAL A 40 10.08 15.14 -4.39
CA VAL A 40 9.72 13.85 -4.99
C VAL A 40 8.68 14.03 -6.09
N SER A 41 8.99 13.48 -7.28
CA SER A 41 8.06 13.44 -8.42
C SER A 41 8.04 12.05 -9.02
N LEU A 42 6.85 11.46 -9.16
CA LEU A 42 6.65 10.17 -9.81
C LEU A 42 5.23 10.02 -10.34
N THR A 43 5.06 9.11 -11.30
CA THR A 43 3.76 8.69 -11.80
C THR A 43 3.64 7.18 -11.78
N LEU A 44 2.42 6.67 -11.57
CA LEU A 44 2.09 5.26 -11.71
C LEU A 44 0.88 5.13 -12.65
N LYS A 45 0.95 4.22 -13.60
CA LYS A 45 -0.15 3.93 -14.52
C LYS A 45 -1.07 2.85 -13.98
N VAL A 46 -2.30 2.81 -14.46
CA VAL A 46 -3.24 1.73 -14.16
C VAL A 46 -2.64 0.38 -14.58
N GLY A 47 -2.69 -0.61 -13.69
CA GLY A 47 -2.14 -1.96 -13.89
C GLY A 47 -0.61 -2.07 -13.76
N GLU A 48 0.10 -0.97 -13.51
CA GLU A 48 1.55 -0.99 -13.34
C GLU A 48 1.94 -1.48 -11.94
N LYS A 49 2.96 -2.35 -11.87
CA LYS A 49 3.57 -2.81 -10.62
C LYS A 49 4.96 -2.18 -10.49
N VAL A 50 5.15 -1.38 -9.46
CA VAL A 50 6.39 -0.62 -9.22
C VAL A 50 6.95 -0.93 -7.84
N ALA A 51 8.25 -1.21 -7.77
CA ALA A 51 8.98 -1.31 -6.52
C ALA A 51 9.62 0.04 -6.16
N LEU A 52 9.49 0.44 -4.91
CA LEU A 52 10.17 1.59 -4.31
C LEU A 52 11.25 1.06 -3.37
N VAL A 53 12.51 1.16 -3.76
CA VAL A 53 13.64 0.64 -2.99
C VAL A 53 14.51 1.77 -2.45
N GLY A 54 15.39 1.47 -1.51
CA GLY A 54 16.31 2.42 -0.92
C GLY A 54 16.62 2.09 0.53
N PRO A 55 17.64 2.73 1.12
CA PRO A 55 18.06 2.49 2.50
C PRO A 55 16.97 2.86 3.52
N ASN A 56 17.15 2.43 4.77
CA ASN A 56 16.30 2.87 5.87
C ASN A 56 16.46 4.38 6.05
N GLY A 57 15.34 5.07 6.26
CA GLY A 57 15.33 6.53 6.36
C GLY A 57 15.31 7.28 5.02
N ALA A 58 15.29 6.59 3.86
CA ALA A 58 15.21 7.23 2.55
C ALA A 58 13.92 8.02 2.27
N GLY A 59 12.88 7.87 3.13
CA GLY A 59 11.60 8.56 2.98
C GLY A 59 10.48 7.71 2.39
N LYS A 60 10.71 6.41 2.11
CA LYS A 60 9.73 5.51 1.46
C LYS A 60 8.38 5.45 2.18
N SER A 61 8.37 5.11 3.48
CA SER A 61 7.13 5.05 4.27
C SER A 61 6.45 6.42 4.38
N THR A 62 7.25 7.49 4.52
CA THR A 62 6.75 8.88 4.52
C THR A 62 6.03 9.19 3.22
N LEU A 63 6.62 8.82 2.07
CA LEU A 63 5.99 8.99 0.77
C LEU A 63 4.66 8.24 0.68
N MET A 64 4.62 6.97 1.12
CA MET A 64 3.40 6.15 1.09
C MET A 64 2.27 6.73 1.94
N LEU A 65 2.57 7.33 3.09
CA LEU A 65 1.58 7.97 3.95
C LEU A 65 0.94 9.22 3.31
N HIS A 66 1.58 9.82 2.30
CA HIS A 66 0.97 10.91 1.53
C HIS A 66 -0.08 10.41 0.52
N LEU A 67 -0.03 9.13 0.12
CA LEU A 67 -0.92 8.60 -0.92
C LEU A 67 -2.38 8.43 -0.48
N ASN A 68 -2.62 8.35 0.84
CA ASN A 68 -3.98 8.28 1.41
C ASN A 68 -4.29 9.46 2.36
N GLY A 69 -3.43 10.50 2.33
CA GLY A 69 -3.62 11.73 3.08
C GLY A 69 -3.44 11.62 4.59
N ILE A 70 -2.69 10.62 5.08
CA ILE A 70 -2.25 10.55 6.50
C ILE A 70 -1.23 11.67 6.75
N LEU A 71 -0.29 11.87 5.83
CA LEU A 71 0.62 13.01 5.83
C LEU A 71 0.29 13.93 4.65
N ARG A 72 0.59 15.22 4.81
CA ARG A 72 0.43 16.22 3.77
C ARG A 72 1.64 17.12 3.74
N GLY A 73 2.26 17.26 2.57
CA GLY A 73 3.42 18.08 2.31
C GLY A 73 3.12 19.22 1.34
N ASN A 74 4.16 19.94 0.94
CA ASN A 74 4.10 20.92 -0.13
C ASN A 74 4.36 20.19 -1.47
N GLY A 75 3.65 20.59 -2.53
CA GLY A 75 3.65 19.92 -3.82
C GLY A 75 2.27 19.38 -4.15
N ALA A 76 2.16 18.59 -5.21
CA ALA A 76 0.88 18.00 -5.63
C ALA A 76 0.90 16.48 -5.54
N VAL A 77 -0.15 15.91 -4.94
CA VAL A 77 -0.45 14.47 -4.96
C VAL A 77 -1.84 14.30 -5.55
N LEU A 78 -1.93 13.61 -6.68
CA LEU A 78 -3.20 13.31 -7.35
C LEU A 78 -3.40 11.78 -7.40
N ILE A 79 -4.57 11.36 -7.00
CA ILE A 79 -5.03 9.96 -7.10
C ILE A 79 -6.20 9.92 -8.08
N SER A 80 -6.04 9.18 -9.17
CA SER A 80 -7.06 9.13 -10.25
C SER A 80 -7.48 10.55 -10.71
N GLY A 81 -6.52 11.48 -10.80
CA GLY A 81 -6.74 12.87 -11.14
C GLY A 81 -7.31 13.76 -10.03
N MET A 82 -7.70 13.21 -8.88
CA MET A 82 -8.23 13.98 -7.73
C MET A 82 -7.12 14.52 -6.85
N ASN A 83 -7.20 15.80 -6.48
CA ASN A 83 -6.29 16.41 -5.53
C ASN A 83 -6.51 15.86 -4.10
N MET A 84 -5.43 15.84 -3.31
CA MET A 84 -5.42 15.42 -1.91
C MET A 84 -5.98 16.52 -1.00
N VAL A 85 -7.30 16.77 -1.08
CA VAL A 85 -8.06 17.71 -0.24
C VAL A 85 -9.08 16.96 0.61
N ASP A 86 -9.58 17.58 1.69
CA ASP A 86 -10.44 16.90 2.67
C ASP A 86 -11.70 16.30 2.05
N GLU A 87 -12.29 17.00 1.09
CA GLU A 87 -13.51 16.59 0.38
C GLU A 87 -13.31 15.28 -0.41
N ASN A 88 -12.11 15.07 -0.93
CA ASN A 88 -11.76 13.89 -1.75
C ASN A 88 -11.23 12.71 -0.92
N LEU A 89 -10.82 12.92 0.34
CA LEU A 89 -10.19 11.88 1.14
C LEU A 89 -11.01 10.58 1.29
N PRO A 90 -12.33 10.60 1.49
CA PRO A 90 -13.12 9.36 1.58
C PRO A 90 -12.98 8.50 0.31
N VAL A 91 -13.07 9.12 -0.86
CA VAL A 91 -12.92 8.44 -2.16
C VAL A 91 -11.48 8.00 -2.39
N ILE A 92 -10.49 8.86 -2.12
CA ILE A 92 -9.07 8.53 -2.26
C ILE A 92 -8.70 7.33 -1.39
N ARG A 93 -9.16 7.27 -0.14
CA ARG A 93 -8.90 6.14 0.77
C ARG A 93 -9.59 4.84 0.33
N ALA A 94 -10.67 4.92 -0.42
CA ALA A 94 -11.29 3.75 -1.03
C ALA A 94 -10.50 3.28 -2.27
N ILE A 95 -9.89 4.20 -3.04
CA ILE A 95 -9.06 3.90 -4.21
C ILE A 95 -7.69 3.32 -3.80
N VAL A 96 -7.08 3.87 -2.73
CA VAL A 96 -5.72 3.53 -2.27
C VAL A 96 -5.80 2.58 -1.09
N GLY A 97 -5.55 1.30 -1.33
CA GLY A 97 -5.38 0.30 -0.28
C GLY A 97 -3.96 0.35 0.30
N LEU A 98 -3.77 1.09 1.39
CA LEU A 98 -2.48 1.18 2.08
C LEU A 98 -2.35 0.09 3.14
N VAL A 99 -1.28 -0.71 3.06
CA VAL A 99 -0.91 -1.75 4.03
C VAL A 99 0.36 -1.34 4.75
N PHE A 100 0.30 -1.24 6.07
CA PHE A 100 1.44 -0.84 6.90
C PHE A 100 2.49 -1.94 7.04
N GLN A 101 3.73 -1.54 7.31
CA GLN A 101 4.85 -2.45 7.54
C GLN A 101 4.57 -3.42 8.69
N ASN A 102 4.11 -2.91 9.83
CA ASN A 102 3.71 -3.72 10.97
C ASN A 102 2.19 -3.96 10.92
N PRO A 103 1.73 -5.21 10.74
CA PRO A 103 0.30 -5.51 10.68
C PRO A 103 -0.44 -5.21 11.99
N ASP A 104 0.24 -5.15 13.15
CA ASP A 104 -0.39 -4.80 14.42
C ASP A 104 -0.82 -3.32 14.49
N ASP A 105 -0.29 -2.46 13.61
CA ASP A 105 -0.74 -1.06 13.47
C ASP A 105 -2.05 -0.95 12.65
N GLN A 106 -2.47 -2.05 12.03
CA GLN A 106 -3.65 -2.11 11.15
C GLN A 106 -4.74 -3.05 11.68
N LEU A 107 -4.37 -4.12 12.40
CA LEU A 107 -5.28 -5.11 12.96
C LEU A 107 -5.56 -4.78 14.43
N PHE A 108 -6.69 -4.15 14.69
CA PHE A 108 -7.04 -3.62 16.02
C PHE A 108 -8.37 -4.16 16.55
N SER A 109 -9.13 -4.87 15.71
CA SER A 109 -10.43 -5.41 16.09
C SER A 109 -10.32 -6.78 16.78
N PRO A 110 -11.34 -7.23 17.51
CA PRO A 110 -11.31 -8.52 18.18
C PRO A 110 -11.13 -9.70 17.23
N THR A 111 -11.85 -9.71 16.11
CA THR A 111 -11.83 -10.81 15.14
C THR A 111 -11.29 -10.37 13.78
N VAL A 112 -10.87 -11.35 13.00
CA VAL A 112 -10.47 -11.14 11.60
C VAL A 112 -11.61 -10.58 10.77
N PHE A 113 -12.84 -11.07 11.00
CA PHE A 113 -14.03 -10.54 10.34
C PHE A 113 -14.17 -9.03 10.57
N ASP A 114 -14.10 -8.61 11.85
CA ASP A 114 -14.28 -7.20 12.22
C ASP A 114 -13.20 -6.30 11.59
N ASP A 115 -11.93 -6.75 11.55
CA ASP A 115 -10.84 -6.02 10.89
C ASP A 115 -11.08 -5.88 9.38
N VAL A 116 -11.49 -6.96 8.70
CA VAL A 116 -11.70 -6.95 7.24
C VAL A 116 -13.00 -6.22 6.85
N ALA A 117 -14.02 -6.24 7.71
CA ALA A 117 -15.28 -5.54 7.50
C ALA A 117 -15.19 -4.02 7.74
N PHE A 118 -14.16 -3.56 8.48
CA PHE A 118 -14.02 -2.16 8.89
C PHE A 118 -14.11 -1.18 7.72
N GLY A 119 -13.32 -1.41 6.65
CA GLY A 119 -13.34 -0.57 5.45
C GLY A 119 -14.72 -0.50 4.77
N PRO A 120 -15.28 -1.63 4.35
CA PRO A 120 -16.63 -1.70 3.74
C PRO A 120 -17.73 -1.05 4.57
N LEU A 121 -17.72 -1.24 5.91
CA LEU A 121 -18.66 -0.58 6.82
C LEU A 121 -18.53 0.94 6.80
N HIS A 122 -17.28 1.47 6.80
CA HIS A 122 -17.03 2.91 6.72
C HIS A 122 -17.33 3.51 5.34
N MET A 123 -17.35 2.69 4.28
CA MET A 123 -17.86 3.08 2.96
C MET A 123 -19.39 3.16 2.91
N GLY A 124 -20.09 2.79 3.97
CA GLY A 124 -21.55 2.80 4.04
C GLY A 124 -22.24 1.66 3.30
N LEU A 125 -21.52 0.56 3.01
CA LEU A 125 -22.09 -0.56 2.27
C LEU A 125 -23.11 -1.33 3.11
N PRO A 126 -24.16 -1.89 2.47
CA PRO A 126 -25.13 -2.76 3.13
C PRO A 126 -24.47 -4.00 3.74
N GLU A 127 -25.05 -4.54 4.83
CA GLU A 127 -24.48 -5.66 5.60
C GLU A 127 -24.21 -6.90 4.76
N ASP A 128 -25.12 -7.26 3.86
CA ASP A 128 -24.96 -8.39 2.94
C ASP A 128 -23.78 -8.19 1.96
N VAL A 129 -23.58 -6.95 1.48
CA VAL A 129 -22.44 -6.59 0.64
C VAL A 129 -21.16 -6.63 1.45
N VAL A 130 -21.16 -6.16 2.71
CA VAL A 130 -19.99 -6.23 3.61
C VAL A 130 -19.56 -7.68 3.78
N HIS A 131 -20.48 -8.59 4.10
CA HIS A 131 -20.18 -10.03 4.23
C HIS A 131 -19.55 -10.61 2.96
N GLN A 132 -20.11 -10.31 1.78
CA GLN A 132 -19.55 -10.77 0.50
C GLN A 132 -18.15 -10.22 0.26
N ARG A 133 -17.89 -8.94 0.60
CA ARG A 133 -16.56 -8.29 0.47
C ARG A 133 -15.54 -8.94 1.37
N VAL A 134 -15.90 -9.22 2.65
CA VAL A 134 -15.05 -9.91 3.61
C VAL A 134 -14.69 -11.31 3.11
N GLN A 135 -15.68 -12.10 2.71
CA GLN A 135 -15.46 -13.45 2.21
C GLN A 135 -14.53 -13.44 0.99
N SER A 136 -14.80 -12.58 0.00
CA SER A 136 -13.98 -12.48 -1.21
C SER A 136 -12.54 -12.02 -0.90
N ALA A 137 -12.36 -11.09 0.03
CA ALA A 137 -11.04 -10.61 0.43
C ALA A 137 -10.24 -11.69 1.16
N LEU A 138 -10.86 -12.44 2.06
CA LEU A 138 -10.22 -13.56 2.77
C LEU A 138 -9.87 -14.71 1.83
N GLU A 139 -10.72 -15.01 0.85
CA GLU A 139 -10.43 -15.98 -0.20
C GLU A 139 -9.24 -15.55 -1.05
N ALA A 140 -9.19 -14.29 -1.48
CA ALA A 140 -8.09 -13.74 -2.26
C ALA A 140 -6.73 -13.88 -1.58
N VAL A 141 -6.68 -13.77 -0.24
CA VAL A 141 -5.44 -13.96 0.54
C VAL A 141 -5.27 -15.39 1.09
N ARG A 142 -6.14 -16.34 0.68
CA ARG A 142 -6.12 -17.75 1.10
C ARG A 142 -6.29 -17.95 2.62
N MET A 143 -7.24 -17.18 3.19
CA MET A 143 -7.55 -17.18 4.64
C MET A 143 -9.05 -17.39 4.92
N SER A 144 -9.79 -18.09 4.05
CA SER A 144 -11.26 -18.26 4.09
C SER A 144 -11.85 -18.81 5.39
N ASN A 145 -11.06 -19.52 6.21
CA ASN A 145 -11.52 -20.12 7.46
C ASN A 145 -11.04 -19.38 8.71
N PHE A 146 -10.71 -18.09 8.58
CA PHE A 146 -10.11 -17.31 9.67
C PHE A 146 -11.05 -16.24 10.24
N GLU A 147 -12.26 -16.09 9.74
CA GLU A 147 -13.23 -15.04 10.11
C GLU A 147 -13.40 -14.88 11.61
N GLU A 148 -13.63 -15.99 12.32
CA GLU A 148 -13.85 -16.04 13.78
C GLU A 148 -12.53 -16.01 14.60
N ARG A 149 -11.36 -16.00 13.94
CA ARG A 149 -10.09 -15.99 14.64
C ARG A 149 -9.80 -14.65 15.26
N LEU A 150 -9.18 -14.67 16.43
CA LEU A 150 -8.67 -13.47 17.08
C LEU A 150 -7.38 -13.03 16.38
N SER A 151 -7.30 -11.77 15.94
CA SER A 151 -6.18 -11.25 15.15
C SER A 151 -4.83 -11.38 15.88
N HIS A 152 -4.82 -11.27 17.21
CA HIS A 152 -3.59 -11.39 17.98
C HIS A 152 -3.05 -12.83 18.13
N HIS A 153 -3.84 -13.86 17.80
CA HIS A 153 -3.41 -15.26 17.80
C HIS A 153 -2.79 -15.72 16.47
N LEU A 154 -2.73 -14.83 15.48
CA LEU A 154 -2.20 -15.16 14.15
C LEU A 154 -0.66 -15.08 14.13
N SER A 155 -0.04 -15.96 13.31
CA SER A 155 1.38 -15.80 12.97
C SER A 155 1.63 -14.52 12.17
N MET A 156 2.88 -14.01 12.14
CA MET A 156 3.24 -12.81 11.37
C MET A 156 2.81 -12.91 9.90
N GLY A 157 3.04 -14.05 9.25
CA GLY A 157 2.63 -14.26 7.85
C GLY A 157 1.11 -14.27 7.66
N GLN A 158 0.34 -14.78 8.63
CA GLN A 158 -1.12 -14.70 8.63
C GLN A 158 -1.59 -13.27 8.84
N LYS A 159 -1.03 -12.55 9.83
CA LYS A 159 -1.35 -11.14 10.08
C LYS A 159 -1.13 -10.27 8.84
N LYS A 160 0.01 -10.43 8.14
CA LYS A 160 0.28 -9.68 6.90
C LYS A 160 -0.75 -9.97 5.79
N ARG A 161 -1.19 -11.22 5.65
CA ARG A 161 -2.26 -11.57 4.69
C ARG A 161 -3.61 -10.96 5.10
N ILE A 162 -3.98 -11.02 6.37
CA ILE A 162 -5.21 -10.37 6.85
C ILE A 162 -5.12 -8.85 6.67
N ALA A 163 -3.98 -8.21 6.95
CA ALA A 163 -3.79 -6.78 6.67
C ALA A 163 -4.00 -6.44 5.18
N ILE A 164 -3.56 -7.30 4.26
CA ILE A 164 -3.89 -7.15 2.82
C ILE A 164 -5.40 -7.33 2.60
N ALA A 165 -6.04 -8.31 3.24
CA ALA A 165 -7.48 -8.53 3.10
C ALA A 165 -8.32 -7.33 3.56
N THR A 166 -7.91 -6.62 4.64
CA THR A 166 -8.63 -5.44 5.12
C THR A 166 -8.74 -4.33 4.07
N VAL A 167 -7.75 -4.18 3.20
CA VAL A 167 -7.80 -3.20 2.12
C VAL A 167 -8.45 -3.77 0.86
N LEU A 168 -8.24 -5.04 0.54
CA LEU A 168 -8.88 -5.69 -0.61
C LEU A 168 -10.41 -5.72 -0.50
N SER A 169 -10.95 -5.80 0.72
CA SER A 169 -12.41 -5.75 0.97
C SER A 169 -13.05 -4.45 0.47
N MET A 170 -12.29 -3.36 0.41
CA MET A 170 -12.72 -2.08 -0.17
C MET A 170 -12.73 -2.07 -1.70
N LYS A 171 -12.09 -3.06 -2.37
CA LYS A 171 -11.83 -3.13 -3.83
C LYS A 171 -11.03 -1.91 -4.33
N PRO A 172 -9.84 -1.66 -3.81
CA PRO A 172 -9.04 -0.52 -4.22
C PRO A 172 -8.56 -0.65 -5.68
N ASN A 173 -8.21 0.48 -6.32
CA ASN A 173 -7.63 0.49 -7.67
C ASN A 173 -6.10 0.37 -7.64
N ILE A 174 -5.47 0.76 -6.52
CA ILE A 174 -4.04 0.64 -6.28
C ILE A 174 -3.78 0.06 -4.89
N LEU A 175 -2.89 -0.93 -4.83
CA LEU A 175 -2.38 -1.51 -3.60
C LEU A 175 -1.01 -0.91 -3.27
N VAL A 176 -0.90 -0.27 -2.12
CA VAL A 176 0.33 0.32 -1.60
C VAL A 176 0.79 -0.49 -0.40
N LEU A 177 1.97 -1.10 -0.48
CA LEU A 177 2.46 -2.01 0.55
C LEU A 177 3.81 -1.50 1.09
N ASP A 178 3.88 -1.27 2.41
CA ASP A 178 5.13 -0.88 3.06
C ASP A 178 5.83 -2.12 3.63
N GLU A 179 6.99 -2.48 3.10
CA GLU A 179 7.83 -3.61 3.51
C GLU A 179 7.05 -4.92 3.79
N PRO A 180 6.25 -5.41 2.83
CA PRO A 180 5.34 -6.53 3.09
C PRO A 180 6.03 -7.85 3.44
N SER A 181 7.28 -8.07 2.97
CA SER A 181 8.06 -9.29 3.25
C SER A 181 8.87 -9.23 4.54
N ALA A 182 8.98 -8.06 5.19
CA ALA A 182 9.77 -7.90 6.41
C ALA A 182 9.28 -8.80 7.54
N GLY A 183 10.23 -9.47 8.23
CA GLY A 183 9.92 -10.34 9.37
C GLY A 183 9.27 -11.69 9.02
N LEU A 184 9.16 -12.03 7.73
CA LEU A 184 8.64 -13.33 7.30
C LEU A 184 9.74 -14.39 7.21
N ASP A 185 9.42 -15.62 7.63
CA ASP A 185 10.23 -16.78 7.31
C ASP A 185 10.23 -17.07 5.78
N PRO A 186 11.17 -17.84 5.25
CA PRO A 186 11.29 -18.09 3.80
C PRO A 186 10.03 -18.68 3.16
N ARG A 187 9.26 -19.50 3.88
CA ARG A 187 8.03 -20.13 3.38
C ARG A 187 6.89 -19.09 3.30
N ALA A 188 6.71 -18.31 4.35
CA ALA A 188 5.71 -17.25 4.40
C ALA A 188 6.03 -16.16 3.36
N ARG A 189 7.31 -15.75 3.24
CA ARG A 189 7.78 -14.84 2.20
C ARG A 189 7.45 -15.34 0.79
N ARG A 190 7.80 -16.59 0.44
CA ARG A 190 7.47 -17.16 -0.89
C ARG A 190 5.98 -17.17 -1.14
N SER A 191 5.19 -17.50 -0.12
CA SER A 191 3.74 -17.53 -0.22
C SER A 191 3.13 -16.13 -0.42
N LEU A 192 3.73 -15.08 0.16
CA LEU A 192 3.33 -13.68 -0.08
C LEU A 192 3.70 -13.24 -1.50
N ILE A 193 4.91 -13.56 -1.97
CA ILE A 193 5.35 -13.25 -3.35
C ILE A 193 4.37 -13.84 -4.36
N ASN A 194 4.03 -15.12 -4.23
CA ASN A 194 3.07 -15.77 -5.13
C ASN A 194 1.69 -15.10 -5.07
N LEU A 195 1.25 -14.68 -3.89
CA LEU A 195 -0.01 -13.95 -3.73
C LEU A 195 0.00 -12.61 -4.49
N LEU A 196 1.07 -11.81 -4.37
CA LEU A 196 1.20 -10.52 -5.04
C LEU A 196 1.37 -10.66 -6.55
N ASP A 197 1.99 -11.75 -7.01
CA ASP A 197 2.14 -12.05 -8.44
C ASP A 197 0.80 -12.30 -9.11
N GLU A 198 -0.09 -13.06 -8.47
CA GLU A 198 -1.44 -13.39 -8.95
C GLU A 198 -2.38 -12.18 -9.05
N MET A 199 -2.08 -11.09 -8.34
CA MET A 199 -2.91 -9.87 -8.38
C MET A 199 -2.62 -9.04 -9.63
N SER A 200 -3.65 -8.68 -10.41
CA SER A 200 -3.53 -7.89 -11.64
C SER A 200 -3.65 -6.36 -11.44
N MET A 201 -3.90 -5.91 -10.21
CA MET A 201 -4.10 -4.50 -9.90
C MET A 201 -2.79 -3.69 -9.88
N SER A 202 -2.91 -2.36 -9.96
CA SER A 202 -1.77 -1.46 -9.79
C SER A 202 -1.14 -1.62 -8.41
N MET A 203 0.19 -1.61 -8.33
CA MET A 203 0.91 -1.76 -7.06
C MET A 203 2.08 -0.79 -6.94
N LEU A 204 2.23 -0.21 -5.75
CA LEU A 204 3.46 0.45 -5.32
C LEU A 204 3.93 -0.22 -4.04
N VAL A 205 5.10 -0.86 -4.08
CA VAL A 205 5.59 -1.66 -2.95
C VAL A 205 6.96 -1.14 -2.51
N SER A 206 7.05 -0.63 -1.27
CA SER A 206 8.36 -0.37 -0.68
C SER A 206 9.00 -1.67 -0.22
N THR A 207 10.28 -1.86 -0.50
CA THR A 207 11.00 -3.02 -0.01
C THR A 207 12.51 -2.86 -0.14
N HIS A 208 13.25 -3.57 0.73
CA HIS A 208 14.70 -3.80 0.60
C HIS A 208 15.00 -5.19 0.02
N ASP A 209 13.99 -6.00 -0.26
CA ASP A 209 14.11 -7.35 -0.82
C ASP A 209 14.27 -7.32 -2.35
N LEU A 210 15.47 -7.06 -2.84
CA LEU A 210 15.76 -6.95 -4.27
C LEU A 210 15.51 -8.26 -5.05
N ARG A 211 15.50 -9.42 -4.39
CA ARG A 211 15.10 -10.69 -5.03
C ARG A 211 13.60 -10.70 -5.34
N MET A 212 12.77 -10.19 -4.41
CA MET A 212 11.34 -10.02 -4.68
C MET A 212 11.13 -8.97 -5.78
N VAL A 213 11.89 -7.88 -5.75
CA VAL A 213 11.81 -6.83 -6.78
C VAL A 213 12.07 -7.40 -8.17
N ARG A 214 13.15 -8.13 -8.35
CA ARG A 214 13.51 -8.76 -9.63
C ARG A 214 12.43 -9.73 -10.14
N GLU A 215 11.74 -10.40 -9.23
CA GLU A 215 10.73 -11.41 -9.56
C GLU A 215 9.39 -10.80 -9.96
N LEU A 216 8.94 -9.73 -9.29
CA LEU A 216 7.58 -9.23 -9.38
C LEU A 216 7.40 -7.89 -10.10
N PHE A 217 8.43 -7.05 -10.12
CA PHE A 217 8.27 -5.64 -10.50
C PHE A 217 9.06 -5.30 -11.77
N PRO A 218 8.38 -5.02 -12.90
CA PRO A 218 9.06 -4.61 -14.13
C PRO A 218 9.78 -3.26 -14.02
N ARG A 219 9.29 -2.37 -13.13
CA ARG A 219 9.86 -1.05 -12.87
C ARG A 219 10.27 -0.90 -11.43
N MET A 220 11.42 -0.29 -11.22
CA MET A 220 11.99 0.00 -9.92
C MET A 220 12.32 1.48 -9.81
N ILE A 221 12.00 2.08 -8.66
CA ILE A 221 12.37 3.43 -8.29
C ILE A 221 13.32 3.33 -7.11
N ILE A 222 14.49 3.97 -7.20
CA ILE A 222 15.43 4.08 -6.09
C ILE A 222 15.26 5.43 -5.42
N MET A 223 15.01 5.39 -4.11
CA MET A 223 14.86 6.58 -3.29
C MET A 223 15.97 6.63 -2.24
N ASP A 224 16.62 7.79 -2.12
CA ASP A 224 17.66 8.04 -1.11
C ASP A 224 17.58 9.48 -0.61
N HIS A 225 17.83 9.69 0.69
CA HIS A 225 17.80 11.01 1.35
C HIS A 225 16.59 11.90 1.00
N GLY A 226 15.42 11.29 0.78
CA GLY A 226 14.17 11.99 0.47
C GLY A 226 14.00 12.37 -1.01
N GLU A 227 14.85 11.89 -1.90
CA GLU A 227 14.83 12.16 -3.35
C GLU A 227 14.71 10.85 -4.14
N ILE A 228 14.15 10.92 -5.35
CA ILE A 228 14.24 9.83 -6.32
C ILE A 228 15.56 10.00 -7.07
N VAL A 229 16.43 9.01 -6.93
CA VAL A 229 17.78 9.01 -7.54
C VAL A 229 17.83 8.18 -8.82
N ALA A 230 16.93 7.22 -8.99
CA ALA A 230 16.77 6.46 -10.23
C ALA A 230 15.33 5.98 -10.39
N ASP A 231 14.88 5.86 -11.63
CA ASP A 231 13.55 5.35 -12.03
C ASP A 231 13.68 4.70 -13.41
N GLY A 232 13.43 3.40 -13.50
CA GLY A 232 13.62 2.67 -14.75
C GLY A 232 13.23 1.19 -14.68
N LEU A 233 13.61 0.45 -15.72
CA LEU A 233 13.41 -1.00 -15.74
C LEU A 233 14.22 -1.67 -14.64
N THR A 234 13.56 -2.55 -13.90
CA THR A 234 14.20 -3.31 -12.81
C THR A 234 15.42 -4.09 -13.29
N SER A 235 15.36 -4.69 -14.50
CA SER A 235 16.49 -5.40 -15.11
C SER A 235 17.72 -4.52 -15.22
N ASP A 236 17.55 -3.29 -15.70
CA ASP A 236 18.66 -2.38 -16.00
C ASP A 236 19.27 -1.83 -14.72
N LEU A 237 18.41 -1.39 -13.79
CA LEU A 237 18.87 -0.82 -12.52
C LEU A 237 19.54 -1.86 -11.61
N LEU A 238 19.13 -3.14 -11.65
CA LEU A 238 19.78 -4.21 -10.89
C LEU A 238 21.14 -4.63 -11.47
N GLU A 239 21.45 -4.28 -12.72
CA GLU A 239 22.78 -4.53 -13.32
C GLU A 239 23.78 -3.39 -13.05
N ASP A 240 23.31 -2.22 -12.63
CA ASP A 240 24.18 -1.09 -12.25
C ASP A 240 24.65 -1.22 -10.80
N GLU A 241 25.71 -2.04 -10.59
CA GLU A 241 26.30 -2.28 -9.27
C GLU A 241 26.81 -0.98 -8.63
N ALA A 242 27.37 -0.05 -9.43
CA ALA A 242 27.87 1.21 -8.90
C ALA A 242 26.75 2.10 -8.35
N LEU A 243 25.59 2.13 -9.02
CA LEU A 243 24.40 2.82 -8.55
C LEU A 243 23.87 2.18 -7.25
N LEU A 244 23.76 0.85 -7.22
CA LEU A 244 23.26 0.13 -6.04
C LEU A 244 24.15 0.37 -4.83
N ASP A 245 25.47 0.17 -4.97
CA ASP A 245 26.46 0.37 -3.89
C ASP A 245 26.45 1.82 -3.38
N HIS A 246 26.37 2.81 -4.31
CA HIS A 246 26.34 4.23 -3.94
C HIS A 246 25.15 4.57 -3.04
N HIS A 247 24.02 3.90 -3.24
CA HIS A 247 22.78 4.11 -2.47
C HIS A 247 22.52 3.02 -1.41
N GLY A 248 23.55 2.27 -1.00
CA GLY A 248 23.49 1.30 0.08
C GLY A 248 22.57 0.09 -0.20
N LEU A 249 22.48 -0.30 -1.48
CA LEU A 249 21.74 -1.47 -1.93
C LEU A 249 22.74 -2.54 -2.41
N GLU A 250 22.47 -3.80 -2.08
CA GLU A 250 23.29 -4.93 -2.52
C GLU A 250 22.60 -5.67 -3.68
N LYS A 251 23.37 -6.00 -4.74
CA LYS A 251 22.87 -6.81 -5.86
C LYS A 251 22.34 -8.16 -5.37
N PRO A 252 21.12 -8.60 -5.76
CA PRO A 252 20.48 -9.82 -5.26
C PRO A 252 21.02 -11.11 -5.88
#